data_08bb8f21b11065d070506d96f6562b8e
#
_entry.id   08bb8f21b11065d070506d96f6562b8e
#
_cell.length_a   1.000
_cell.length_b   1.000
_cell.length_c   1.000
_cell.angle_alpha   90.00
_cell.angle_beta   90.00
_cell.angle_gamma   90.00
#
_symmetry.space_group_name_H-M   'P 1'
#
loop_
_entity.id
_entity.type
_entity.pdbx_description
1 polymer ?
#
loop_
_entity_poly.entity_id
_entity_poly.type
_entity_poly.pdbx_seq_one_letter_code
_entity_poly.pdbx_strand_id
1 'polypeptide(L)'
;MKVLMLNGSAKSQGNTYRALYEVGEQLNKEGIDYEIFQIGADPLRDCIGCGQCTEKGCVFDDDKVNEFVAKAKEADGLVFGTPVYYAHPSGRVQSFLDRVFYSSGRAFAFKPGASVAVARR
;
A
#
# COMPACT_ATOMS: atom_id res chain seq x y z
N MET A 1 -10.10 -15.69 3.25
CA MET A 1 -9.12 -14.77 3.83
C MET A 1 -8.28 -14.20 2.71
N LYS A 2 -8.07 -12.90 2.71
CA LYS A 2 -7.35 -12.19 1.64
C LYS A 2 -6.39 -11.16 2.19
N VAL A 3 -5.17 -11.12 1.66
CA VAL A 3 -4.15 -10.12 2.00
C VAL A 3 -3.99 -9.16 0.83
N LEU A 4 -4.06 -7.86 1.10
CA LEU A 4 -3.78 -6.82 0.12
C LEU A 4 -2.34 -6.34 0.30
N MET A 5 -1.59 -6.30 -0.78
CA MET A 5 -0.19 -5.88 -0.78
C MET A 5 -0.01 -4.63 -1.64
N LEU A 6 0.65 -3.61 -1.11
CA LEU A 6 1.01 -2.42 -1.88
C LEU A 6 2.38 -2.62 -2.53
N ASN A 7 2.44 -2.60 -3.86
CA ASN A 7 3.70 -2.41 -4.56
C ASN A 7 3.99 -0.90 -4.66
N GLY A 8 4.84 -0.43 -3.77
CA GLY A 8 5.21 0.98 -3.67
C GLY A 8 6.27 1.44 -4.67
N SER A 9 6.67 0.57 -5.58
CA SER A 9 7.57 0.94 -6.68
C SER A 9 6.78 1.43 -7.89
N ALA A 10 7.28 2.46 -8.57
CA ALA A 10 6.74 2.87 -9.85
C ALA A 10 6.89 1.79 -10.93
N LYS A 11 7.81 0.86 -10.73
CA LYS A 11 8.01 -0.29 -11.63
C LYS A 11 7.04 -1.41 -11.26
N SER A 12 6.15 -1.75 -12.19
CA SER A 12 5.11 -2.76 -11.93
C SER A 12 5.65 -4.17 -11.72
N GLN A 13 6.82 -4.50 -12.28
CA GLN A 13 7.44 -5.82 -12.20
C GLN A 13 8.92 -5.74 -11.84
N GLY A 14 9.28 -4.79 -10.96
CA GLY A 14 10.63 -4.65 -10.44
C GLY A 14 10.88 -5.55 -9.23
N ASN A 15 11.95 -5.23 -8.50
CA ASN A 15 12.37 -6.06 -7.36
C ASN A 15 11.38 -6.00 -6.19
N THR A 16 10.74 -4.87 -5.96
CA THR A 16 9.69 -4.76 -4.92
C THR A 16 8.52 -5.68 -5.25
N TYR A 17 8.06 -5.67 -6.50
CA TYR A 17 7.02 -6.61 -6.96
C TYR A 17 7.47 -8.06 -6.75
N ARG A 18 8.69 -8.40 -7.14
CA ARG A 18 9.21 -9.77 -6.99
C ARG A 18 9.20 -10.24 -5.54
N ALA A 19 9.61 -9.37 -4.62
CA ALA A 19 9.58 -9.70 -3.19
C ALA A 19 8.15 -9.93 -2.68
N LEU A 20 7.20 -9.06 -3.08
CA LEU A 20 5.79 -9.23 -2.73
C LEU A 20 5.18 -10.48 -3.36
N TYR A 21 5.57 -10.80 -4.58
CA TYR A 21 5.12 -12.02 -5.26
C TYR A 21 5.53 -13.26 -4.47
N GLU A 22 6.76 -13.33 -3.99
CA GLU A 22 7.22 -14.47 -3.16
C GLU A 22 6.42 -14.59 -1.85
N VAL A 23 6.11 -13.47 -1.21
CA VAL A 23 5.22 -13.47 -0.04
C VAL A 23 3.84 -14.01 -0.42
N GLY A 24 3.28 -13.53 -1.53
CA GLY A 24 1.98 -13.96 -2.01
C GLY A 24 1.90 -15.45 -2.33
N GLU A 25 2.92 -15.98 -2.99
CA GLU A 25 2.98 -17.42 -3.30
C GLU A 25 3.04 -18.27 -2.02
N GLN A 26 3.73 -17.79 -0.99
CA GLN A 26 3.72 -18.48 0.29
C GLN A 26 2.34 -18.43 0.96
N LEU A 27 1.66 -17.28 0.89
CA LEU A 27 0.28 -17.16 1.39
C LEU A 27 -0.67 -18.12 0.65
N ASN A 28 -0.55 -18.22 -0.67
CA ASN A 28 -1.35 -19.17 -1.46
C ASN A 28 -1.15 -20.62 -1.02
N LYS A 29 0.08 -21.01 -0.70
CA LYS A 29 0.36 -22.36 -0.17
C LYS A 29 -0.36 -22.64 1.14
N GLU A 30 -0.63 -21.59 1.91
CA GLU A 30 -1.37 -21.70 3.17
C GLU A 30 -2.89 -21.48 3.00
N GLY A 31 -3.37 -21.42 1.75
CA GLY A 31 -4.80 -21.23 1.44
C GLY A 31 -5.28 -19.79 1.61
N ILE A 32 -4.39 -18.82 1.60
CA ILE A 32 -4.72 -17.39 1.76
C ILE A 32 -4.57 -16.71 0.41
N ASP A 33 -5.63 -16.06 -0.06
CA ASP A 33 -5.61 -15.29 -1.30
C ASP A 33 -4.86 -13.96 -1.12
N TYR A 34 -4.27 -13.44 -2.17
CA TYR A 34 -3.63 -12.14 -2.14
C TYR A 34 -3.89 -11.33 -3.41
N GLU A 35 -3.71 -10.03 -3.30
CA GLU A 35 -3.73 -9.10 -4.43
C GLU A 35 -2.57 -8.13 -4.27
N ILE A 36 -1.82 -7.89 -5.35
CA ILE A 36 -0.77 -6.86 -5.38
C ILE A 36 -1.34 -5.61 -6.05
N PHE A 37 -1.45 -4.54 -5.28
CA PHE A 37 -1.93 -3.24 -5.75
C PHE A 37 -0.74 -2.39 -6.20
N GLN A 38 -0.78 -1.91 -7.44
CA GLN A 38 0.29 -1.12 -8.03
C GLN A 38 0.09 0.38 -7.75
N ILE A 39 1.07 1.00 -7.11
CA ILE A 39 1.02 2.44 -6.82
C ILE A 39 1.08 3.30 -8.10
N GLY A 40 1.78 2.82 -9.11
CA GLY A 40 1.92 3.53 -10.39
C GLY A 40 3.05 4.56 -10.40
N ALA A 41 3.21 5.22 -11.56
CA ALA A 41 4.26 6.21 -11.81
C ALA A 41 3.70 7.63 -11.96
N ASP A 42 2.39 7.81 -11.98
CA ASP A 42 1.77 9.11 -12.12
C ASP A 42 2.05 10.00 -10.89
N PRO A 43 2.03 11.32 -11.03
CA PRO A 43 2.18 12.22 -9.90
C PRO A 43 1.19 11.88 -8.78
N LEU A 44 1.68 11.84 -7.56
CA LEU A 44 0.91 11.49 -6.39
C LEU A 44 0.91 12.65 -5.40
N ARG A 45 -0.29 13.11 -5.07
CA ARG A 45 -0.49 14.18 -4.10
C ARG A 45 -0.14 13.69 -2.69
N ASP A 46 0.58 14.49 -1.94
CA ASP A 46 0.84 14.25 -0.52
C ASP A 46 -0.39 14.64 0.35
N CYS A 47 -0.35 14.30 1.63
CA CYS A 47 -1.33 14.76 2.60
C CYS A 47 -0.99 16.18 3.04
N ILE A 48 -1.93 17.11 2.89
CA ILE A 48 -1.77 18.51 3.29
C ILE A 48 -2.44 18.84 4.63
N GLY A 49 -2.98 17.82 5.32
CA GLY A 49 -3.59 18.02 6.64
C GLY A 49 -4.86 18.86 6.61
N CYS A 50 -5.61 18.83 5.51
CA CYS A 50 -6.79 19.69 5.34
C CYS A 50 -7.97 19.37 6.25
N GLY A 51 -7.98 18.19 6.90
CA GLY A 51 -9.04 17.76 7.81
C GLY A 51 -10.37 17.43 7.13
N GLN A 52 -10.39 17.28 5.81
CA GLN A 52 -11.62 17.03 5.05
C GLN A 52 -11.77 15.57 4.62
N CYS A 53 -11.24 14.65 5.40
CA CYS A 53 -11.40 13.22 5.14
C CYS A 53 -12.88 12.82 5.24
N THR A 54 -13.27 11.85 4.41
CA THR A 54 -14.64 11.33 4.35
C THR A 54 -14.66 9.84 4.70
N GLU A 55 -15.84 9.25 4.76
CA GLU A 55 -15.99 7.81 4.94
C GLU A 55 -15.34 7.00 3.81
N LYS A 56 -15.21 7.59 2.63
CA LYS A 56 -14.56 6.97 1.47
C LYS A 56 -13.04 7.10 1.47
N GLY A 57 -12.49 7.92 2.37
CA GLY A 57 -11.07 8.16 2.50
C GLY A 57 -10.72 9.64 2.33
N CYS A 58 -9.71 9.93 1.52
CA CYS A 58 -9.26 11.30 1.25
C CYS A 58 -10.25 12.06 0.38
N VAL A 59 -10.42 13.37 0.63
CA VAL A 59 -11.27 14.23 -0.20
C VAL A 59 -10.71 14.37 -1.62
N PHE A 60 -9.40 14.27 -1.80
CA PHE A 60 -8.77 14.27 -3.12
C PHE A 60 -8.83 12.87 -3.70
N ASP A 61 -9.55 12.71 -4.80
CA ASP A 61 -9.87 11.42 -5.41
C ASP A 61 -9.46 11.37 -6.90
N ASP A 62 -8.40 12.06 -7.26
CA ASP A 62 -7.83 12.09 -8.60
C ASP A 62 -6.66 11.08 -8.79
N ASP A 63 -6.53 10.14 -7.88
CA ASP A 63 -5.50 9.11 -7.89
C ASP A 63 -5.99 7.78 -7.29
N LYS A 64 -5.07 6.88 -6.98
CA LYS A 64 -5.41 5.51 -6.53
C LYS A 64 -5.58 5.35 -5.02
N VAL A 65 -5.46 6.41 -4.23
CA VAL A 65 -5.49 6.30 -2.76
C VAL A 65 -6.82 5.73 -2.27
N ASN A 66 -7.93 6.30 -2.71
CA ASN A 66 -9.25 5.85 -2.25
C ASN A 66 -9.63 4.46 -2.80
N GLU A 67 -9.16 4.10 -3.99
CA GLU A 67 -9.29 2.74 -4.51
C GLU A 67 -8.58 1.73 -3.60
N PHE A 68 -7.35 2.04 -3.17
CA PHE A 68 -6.62 1.21 -2.23
C PHE A 68 -7.36 1.11 -0.89
N VAL A 69 -7.85 2.23 -0.36
CA VAL A 69 -8.61 2.27 0.90
C VAL A 69 -9.82 1.33 0.83
N ALA A 70 -10.58 1.38 -0.26
CA ALA A 70 -11.76 0.51 -0.43
C ALA A 70 -11.37 -0.97 -0.39
N LYS A 71 -10.31 -1.35 -1.12
CA LYS A 71 -9.80 -2.72 -1.12
C LYS A 71 -9.23 -3.13 0.25
N ALA A 72 -8.53 -2.23 0.92
CA ALA A 72 -7.93 -2.49 2.22
C ALA A 72 -8.97 -2.70 3.32
N LYS A 73 -10.11 -2.05 3.22
CA LYS A 73 -11.23 -2.27 4.14
C LYS A 73 -11.76 -3.70 4.05
N GLU A 74 -11.80 -4.27 2.86
CA GLU A 74 -12.28 -5.64 2.62
C GLU A 74 -11.20 -6.71 2.88
N ALA A 75 -9.94 -6.33 2.94
CA ALA A 75 -8.84 -7.27 3.17
C ALA A 75 -8.73 -7.66 4.65
N ASP A 76 -8.24 -8.85 4.91
CA ASP A 76 -7.99 -9.37 6.27
C ASP A 76 -6.61 -9.01 6.80
N GLY A 77 -5.66 -8.70 5.92
CA GLY A 77 -4.30 -8.30 6.27
C GLY A 77 -3.67 -7.43 5.20
N LEU A 78 -2.60 -6.73 5.55
CA LEU A 78 -1.95 -5.76 4.68
C LEU A 78 -0.43 -5.99 4.64
N VAL A 79 0.17 -5.88 3.46
CA VAL A 79 1.62 -5.89 3.29
C VAL A 79 2.04 -4.67 2.46
N PHE A 80 3.04 -3.94 2.94
CA PHE A 80 3.52 -2.74 2.27
C PHE A 80 4.92 -2.98 1.74
N GLY A 81 5.08 -2.94 0.41
CA GLY A 81 6.37 -3.04 -0.25
C GLY A 81 6.89 -1.69 -0.69
N THR A 82 8.14 -1.40 -0.40
CA THR A 82 8.78 -0.14 -0.81
C THR A 82 10.19 -0.37 -1.33
N PRO A 83 10.58 0.32 -2.42
CA PRO A 83 12.00 0.48 -2.70
C PRO A 83 12.61 1.43 -1.68
N VAL A 84 13.89 1.25 -1.38
CA VAL A 84 14.64 2.16 -0.51
C VAL A 84 15.39 3.16 -1.37
N TYR A 85 15.02 4.43 -1.24
CA TYR A 85 15.71 5.54 -1.87
C TYR A 85 16.29 6.44 -0.79
N TYR A 86 17.60 6.63 -0.82
CA TYR A 86 18.30 7.50 0.13
C TYR A 86 17.96 7.16 1.61
N ALA A 87 18.10 5.89 1.96
CA ALA A 87 17.99 5.36 3.32
C ALA A 87 16.58 5.42 3.96
N HIS A 88 15.52 5.64 3.18
CA HIS A 88 14.15 5.64 3.69
C HIS A 88 13.17 5.04 2.66
N PRO A 89 11.92 4.78 3.05
CA PRO A 89 10.89 4.41 2.09
C PRO A 89 10.75 5.48 1.01
N SER A 90 10.40 5.09 -0.20
CA SER A 90 10.23 6.08 -1.27
C SER A 90 9.23 7.17 -0.87
N GLY A 91 9.46 8.41 -1.30
CA GLY A 91 8.54 9.51 -1.03
C GLY A 91 7.12 9.23 -1.51
N ARG A 92 6.99 8.50 -2.61
CA ARG A 92 5.70 8.05 -3.14
C ARG A 92 4.94 7.17 -2.14
N VAL A 93 5.62 6.19 -1.57
CA VAL A 93 5.01 5.31 -0.55
C VAL A 93 4.60 6.11 0.67
N GLN A 94 5.45 7.01 1.15
CA GLN A 94 5.15 7.84 2.32
C GLN A 94 3.93 8.71 2.08
N SER A 95 3.88 9.44 0.96
CA SER A 95 2.73 10.28 0.60
C SER A 95 1.44 9.47 0.47
N PHE A 96 1.52 8.29 -0.11
CA PHE A 96 0.39 7.38 -0.27
C PHE A 96 -0.14 6.91 1.08
N LEU A 97 0.74 6.41 1.93
CA LEU A 97 0.36 5.87 3.24
C LEU A 97 -0.10 6.95 4.21
N ASP A 98 0.47 8.16 4.16
CA ASP A 98 -0.02 9.29 4.94
C ASP A 98 -1.50 9.55 4.66
N ARG A 99 -1.89 9.56 3.40
CA ARG A 99 -3.29 9.77 3.01
C ARG A 99 -4.18 8.57 3.34
N VAL A 100 -3.69 7.36 3.16
CA VAL A 100 -4.43 6.13 3.51
C VAL A 100 -4.71 6.07 5.01
N PHE A 101 -3.69 6.21 5.82
CA PHE A 101 -3.84 6.06 7.27
C PHE A 101 -4.45 7.27 7.95
N TYR A 102 -4.15 8.47 7.49
CA TYR A 102 -4.77 9.67 8.06
C TYR A 102 -6.28 9.70 7.81
N SER A 103 -6.70 9.29 6.62
CA SER A 103 -8.13 9.30 6.27
C SER A 103 -8.90 8.08 6.79
N SER A 104 -8.26 6.92 6.91
CA SER A 104 -8.98 5.65 7.10
C SER A 104 -8.32 4.68 8.07
N GLY A 105 -7.34 5.12 8.85
CA GLY A 105 -6.56 4.24 9.71
C GLY A 105 -7.39 3.40 10.69
N ARG A 106 -8.51 3.93 11.18
CA ARG A 106 -9.41 3.18 12.08
C ARG A 106 -10.01 1.94 11.44
N ALA A 107 -10.22 1.96 10.11
CA ALA A 107 -10.78 0.83 9.40
C ALA A 107 -9.81 -0.36 9.31
N PHE A 108 -8.54 -0.12 9.61
CA PHE A 108 -7.48 -1.14 9.55
C PHE A 108 -7.07 -1.65 10.95
N ALA A 109 -7.73 -1.17 12.00
CA ALA A 109 -7.43 -1.58 13.35
C ALA A 109 -7.55 -3.10 13.50
N PHE A 110 -6.58 -3.68 14.19
CA PHE A 110 -6.48 -5.12 14.47
C PHE A 110 -6.24 -6.01 13.24
N LYS A 111 -6.03 -5.45 12.05
CA LYS A 111 -5.59 -6.24 10.90
C LYS A 111 -4.08 -6.49 11.00
N PRO A 112 -3.63 -7.74 10.79
CA PRO A 112 -2.19 -8.01 10.73
C PRO A 112 -1.55 -7.23 9.59
N GLY A 113 -0.36 -6.71 9.83
CA GLY A 113 0.39 -5.95 8.85
C GLY A 113 1.86 -6.36 8.82
N ALA A 114 2.46 -6.27 7.64
CA ALA A 114 3.87 -6.51 7.43
C ALA A 114 4.42 -5.51 6.40
N SER A 115 5.74 -5.41 6.33
CA SER A 115 6.40 -4.58 5.32
C SER A 115 7.60 -5.28 4.72
N VAL A 116 7.89 -4.92 3.46
CA VAL A 116 9.04 -5.39 2.71
C VAL A 116 9.79 -4.17 2.19
N ALA A 117 11.04 -4.02 2.58
CA ALA A 117 11.92 -2.96 2.10
C ALA A 117 12.98 -3.58 1.17
N VAL A 118 13.06 -3.06 -0.05
CA VAL A 118 13.96 -3.57 -1.08
C VAL A 118 15.04 -2.54 -1.34
N ALA A 119 16.26 -2.85 -0.94
CA ALA A 119 17.42 -1.99 -1.09
C ALA A 119 18.46 -2.66 -1.98
N ARG A 120 19.20 -1.85 -2.72
CA ARG A 120 20.33 -2.34 -3.51
C ARG A 120 21.55 -2.63 -2.64
N ARG A 121 21.72 -1.87 -1.58
CA ARG A 121 22.84 -1.96 -0.62
C ARG A 121 22.35 -1.64 0.78
#